data_63fb5c9c4cf820b7914ea44797d7c814
#
_entry.id   63fb5c9c4cf820b7914ea44797d7c814
#
_cell.length_a   1.000
_cell.length_b   1.000
_cell.length_c   1.000
_cell.angle_alpha   90.00
_cell.angle_beta   90.00
_cell.angle_gamma   90.00
#
_symmetry.space_group_name_H-M   'P 1'
#
loop_
_entity.id
_entity.type
_entity.pdbx_description
1 polymer ?
#
loop_
_entity_poly.entity_id
_entity_poly.type
_entity_poly.pdbx_seq_one_letter_code
_entity_poly.pdbx_strand_id
1 'polypeptide(L)'
;MSRLYVNNLRAYSGSVITIPATTKLSLGGKTISENSVLPSASGQTNKAIGSDGESIVYNTYGANGMQVFTSSGTYTKSSGVNQIMVRLVAAGGGSSGHGESGGAGGFSEKILNVTGVGSISVVIGTGGTGTYYSGRSGAGSSSSFGSFMTATGGDGANQTYQHSGGVPGVGSGGDVNMYGGGGSCHGRYNGAGGYSFFGGCAARGHPRGGDYSRNHQGRSAPGS
;
A
#
# COMPACT_ATOMS: atom_id res chain seq x y z
N MET A 1 -17.86 13.47 -49.08
CA MET A 1 -17.11 14.10 -47.95
C MET A 1 -15.70 13.57 -47.97
N SER A 2 -14.71 14.42 -48.13
CA SER A 2 -13.30 14.01 -48.06
C SER A 2 -12.89 13.85 -46.61
N ARG A 3 -12.26 12.73 -46.28
CA ARG A 3 -11.71 12.49 -44.92
C ARG A 3 -10.18 12.51 -45.02
N LEU A 4 -9.55 13.33 -44.19
CA LEU A 4 -8.09 13.34 -44.01
C LEU A 4 -7.73 12.45 -42.83
N TYR A 5 -6.93 11.42 -43.05
CA TYR A 5 -6.36 10.60 -42.01
C TYR A 5 -4.91 11.05 -41.79
N VAL A 6 -4.60 11.55 -40.61
CA VAL A 6 -3.25 11.97 -40.22
C VAL A 6 -2.77 11.15 -39.03
N ASN A 7 -1.65 10.47 -39.19
CA ASN A 7 -1.04 9.73 -38.10
C ASN A 7 -0.35 10.66 -37.07
N ASN A 8 0.08 11.84 -37.50
CA ASN A 8 0.72 12.83 -36.64
C ASN A 8 0.33 14.23 -37.08
N LEU A 9 -0.20 15.01 -36.17
CA LEU A 9 -0.45 16.43 -36.38
C LEU A 9 0.60 17.23 -35.58
N ARG A 10 1.44 18.01 -36.28
CA ARG A 10 2.47 18.85 -35.64
C ARG A 10 2.29 20.30 -36.11
N ALA A 11 2.40 21.23 -35.17
CA ALA A 11 2.55 22.64 -35.54
C ALA A 11 3.94 22.86 -36.17
N TYR A 12 3.96 23.46 -37.33
CA TYR A 12 5.21 23.72 -38.07
C TYR A 12 6.01 24.87 -37.44
N SER A 13 5.34 25.87 -36.94
CA SER A 13 5.94 26.94 -36.11
C SER A 13 4.87 27.54 -35.22
N GLY A 14 5.18 27.70 -33.94
CA GLY A 14 4.24 28.22 -32.96
C GLY A 14 3.41 27.14 -32.24
N SER A 15 2.60 27.56 -31.29
CA SER A 15 1.85 26.69 -30.37
C SER A 15 0.43 26.38 -30.84
N VAL A 16 0.02 26.78 -32.03
CA VAL A 16 -1.36 26.69 -32.49
C VAL A 16 -1.46 25.87 -33.77
N ILE A 17 -2.32 24.85 -33.75
CA ILE A 17 -2.78 24.15 -34.95
C ILE A 17 -4.11 24.77 -35.35
N THR A 18 -4.16 25.48 -36.44
CA THR A 18 -5.37 26.08 -36.95
C THR A 18 -6.17 25.08 -37.77
N ILE A 19 -7.41 24.85 -37.36
CA ILE A 19 -8.37 24.02 -38.10
C ILE A 19 -9.26 24.97 -38.91
N PRO A 20 -9.29 24.85 -40.27
CA PRO A 20 -10.15 25.71 -41.06
C PRO A 20 -11.63 25.62 -40.65
N ALA A 21 -12.37 26.71 -40.80
CA ALA A 21 -13.77 26.81 -40.36
C ALA A 21 -14.70 25.70 -40.94
N THR A 22 -14.36 25.18 -42.11
CA THR A 22 -15.11 24.09 -42.76
C THR A 22 -14.66 22.68 -42.36
N THR A 23 -13.59 22.56 -41.53
CA THR A 23 -13.01 21.28 -41.16
C THR A 23 -13.36 21.02 -39.67
N LYS A 24 -13.71 19.78 -39.36
CA LYS A 24 -13.99 19.32 -38.03
C LYS A 24 -12.98 18.26 -37.60
N LEU A 25 -12.32 18.47 -36.49
CA LEU A 25 -11.50 17.44 -35.83
C LEU A 25 -12.35 16.81 -34.73
N SER A 26 -12.48 15.49 -34.74
CA SER A 26 -13.21 14.76 -33.70
C SER A 26 -12.26 13.91 -32.89
N LEU A 27 -12.26 14.09 -31.58
CA LEU A 27 -11.51 13.29 -30.62
C LEU A 27 -12.50 12.67 -29.63
N GLY A 28 -12.51 11.36 -29.53
CA GLY A 28 -13.39 10.65 -28.60
C GLY A 28 -14.89 10.94 -28.77
N GLY A 29 -15.33 11.19 -30.03
CA GLY A 29 -16.73 11.51 -30.32
C GLY A 29 -17.09 12.99 -30.19
N LYS A 30 -16.21 13.84 -29.66
CA LYS A 30 -16.40 15.30 -29.61
C LYS A 30 -15.80 15.99 -30.82
N THR A 31 -16.50 16.95 -31.36
CA THR A 31 -16.05 17.79 -32.47
C THR A 31 -15.35 19.03 -31.93
N ILE A 32 -14.12 19.27 -32.37
CA ILE A 32 -13.38 20.49 -32.11
C ILE A 32 -13.69 21.45 -33.27
N SER A 33 -14.31 22.56 -32.99
CA SER A 33 -14.61 23.63 -33.96
C SER A 33 -13.51 24.69 -33.99
N GLU A 34 -13.61 25.63 -34.92
CA GLU A 34 -12.68 26.75 -35.07
C GLU A 34 -12.43 27.57 -33.80
N ASN A 35 -13.39 27.59 -32.88
CA ASN A 35 -13.30 28.31 -31.60
C ASN A 35 -12.84 27.46 -30.44
N SER A 36 -12.51 26.20 -30.71
CA SER A 36 -12.02 25.29 -29.65
C SER A 36 -10.51 25.45 -29.48
N VAL A 37 -10.10 25.90 -28.31
CA VAL A 37 -8.67 25.98 -27.93
C VAL A 37 -8.26 24.72 -27.25
N LEU A 38 -7.27 24.01 -27.79
CA LEU A 38 -6.67 22.89 -27.09
C LEU A 38 -5.89 23.39 -25.87
N PRO A 39 -5.97 22.70 -24.72
CA PRO A 39 -5.20 23.08 -23.56
C PRO A 39 -3.70 23.16 -23.87
N SER A 40 -3.01 24.14 -23.29
CA SER A 40 -1.55 24.27 -23.46
C SER A 40 -0.82 23.04 -22.94
N ALA A 41 0.10 22.52 -23.73
CA ALA A 41 0.93 21.38 -23.33
C ALA A 41 2.06 21.74 -22.35
N SER A 42 2.28 23.03 -22.06
CA SER A 42 3.32 23.48 -21.15
C SER A 42 3.06 22.98 -19.73
N GLY A 43 4.03 22.35 -19.12
CA GLY A 43 3.91 21.78 -17.78
C GLY A 43 2.99 20.55 -17.66
N GLN A 44 2.60 19.95 -18.78
CA GLN A 44 1.69 18.80 -18.83
C GLN A 44 2.42 17.46 -18.99
N THR A 45 3.59 17.34 -18.36
CA THR A 45 4.36 16.08 -18.33
C THR A 45 3.51 14.96 -17.72
N ASN A 46 3.53 13.79 -18.34
CA ASN A 46 2.76 12.60 -17.93
C ASN A 46 1.23 12.76 -17.99
N LYS A 47 0.74 13.67 -18.84
CA LYS A 47 -0.68 13.83 -19.09
C LYS A 47 -1.01 13.51 -20.53
N ALA A 48 -2.18 12.98 -20.76
CA ALA A 48 -2.75 12.81 -22.09
C ALA A 48 -4.00 13.67 -22.27
N ILE A 49 -4.29 14.04 -23.50
CA ILE A 49 -5.51 14.75 -23.81
C ILE A 49 -6.69 13.78 -23.70
N GLY A 50 -7.67 14.14 -22.88
CA GLY A 50 -8.90 13.40 -22.68
C GLY A 50 -10.10 14.32 -22.69
N SER A 51 -11.26 13.79 -22.35
CA SER A 51 -12.50 14.56 -22.19
C SER A 51 -13.15 14.22 -20.85
N ASP A 52 -13.63 15.23 -20.14
CA ASP A 52 -14.45 15.08 -18.93
C ASP A 52 -15.95 14.96 -19.23
N GLY A 53 -16.31 14.89 -20.50
CA GLY A 53 -17.69 14.87 -20.98
C GLY A 53 -18.15 16.24 -21.51
N GLU A 54 -17.60 17.34 -21.06
CA GLU A 54 -17.99 18.71 -21.44
C GLU A 54 -16.87 19.45 -22.19
N SER A 55 -15.62 19.21 -21.83
CA SER A 55 -14.44 19.88 -22.41
C SER A 55 -13.33 18.89 -22.73
N ILE A 56 -12.34 19.35 -23.49
CA ILE A 56 -11.09 18.62 -23.71
C ILE A 56 -10.11 19.06 -22.65
N VAL A 57 -9.63 18.11 -21.88
CA VAL A 57 -8.75 18.38 -20.73
C VAL A 57 -7.50 17.50 -20.78
N TYR A 58 -6.45 17.90 -20.08
CA TYR A 58 -5.32 17.04 -19.82
C TYR A 58 -5.61 16.15 -18.61
N ASN A 59 -5.74 14.86 -18.87
CA ASN A 59 -5.86 13.87 -17.81
C ASN A 59 -4.48 13.35 -17.39
N THR A 60 -4.26 13.25 -16.10
CA THR A 60 -3.06 12.63 -15.57
C THR A 60 -3.21 11.12 -15.57
N TYR A 61 -2.27 10.41 -16.21
CA TYR A 61 -2.20 8.97 -16.21
C TYR A 61 -0.99 8.51 -15.40
N GLY A 62 -1.19 7.51 -14.55
CA GLY A 62 -0.17 6.95 -13.70
C GLY A 62 -0.21 7.45 -12.25
N ALA A 63 0.69 6.93 -11.43
CA ALA A 63 0.82 7.34 -10.03
C ALA A 63 1.54 8.68 -9.95
N ASN A 64 0.89 9.68 -9.37
CA ASN A 64 1.42 11.04 -9.24
C ASN A 64 2.30 11.25 -8.00
N GLY A 65 2.43 10.25 -7.16
CA GLY A 65 3.23 10.29 -5.95
C GLY A 65 2.93 9.13 -5.02
N MET A 66 3.74 9.01 -4.00
CA MET A 66 3.60 8.01 -2.94
C MET A 66 3.79 8.69 -1.59
N GLN A 67 2.91 8.37 -0.64
CA GLN A 67 3.07 8.72 0.77
C GLN A 67 3.26 7.44 1.58
N VAL A 68 4.24 7.43 2.47
CA VAL A 68 4.52 6.31 3.36
C VAL A 68 4.30 6.78 4.80
N PHE A 69 3.52 6.02 5.57
CA PHE A 69 3.28 6.28 6.97
C PHE A 69 3.97 5.20 7.79
N THR A 70 4.95 5.59 8.59
CA THR A 70 5.65 4.74 9.57
C THR A 70 5.17 5.00 11.00
N SER A 71 4.30 5.98 11.19
CA SER A 71 3.61 6.33 12.43
C SER A 71 2.22 6.85 12.12
N SER A 72 1.33 6.81 13.10
CA SER A 72 -0.03 7.33 12.96
C SER A 72 -0.02 8.80 12.56
N GLY A 73 -0.98 9.18 11.71
CA GLY A 73 -1.06 10.53 11.15
C GLY A 73 -2.32 10.75 10.34
N THR A 74 -2.26 11.69 9.42
CA THR A 74 -3.37 12.03 8.56
C THR A 74 -2.92 12.05 7.10
N TYR A 75 -3.56 11.26 6.27
CA TYR A 75 -3.45 11.40 4.84
C TYR A 75 -4.24 12.63 4.40
N THR A 76 -3.60 13.53 3.65
CA THR A 76 -4.26 14.68 3.03
C THR A 76 -4.18 14.53 1.52
N LYS A 77 -5.33 14.59 0.89
CA LYS A 77 -5.46 14.44 -0.56
C LYS A 77 -4.80 15.62 -1.28
N SER A 78 -3.91 15.34 -2.21
CA SER A 78 -3.37 16.35 -3.11
C SER A 78 -4.41 16.81 -4.12
N SER A 79 -4.29 18.05 -4.59
CA SER A 79 -5.18 18.59 -5.62
C SER A 79 -5.13 17.76 -6.89
N GLY A 80 -6.28 17.52 -7.51
CA GLY A 80 -6.40 16.73 -8.74
C GLY A 80 -6.34 15.23 -8.57
N VAL A 81 -6.09 14.70 -7.36
CA VAL A 81 -6.12 13.25 -7.09
C VAL A 81 -7.55 12.81 -6.82
N ASN A 82 -8.07 11.92 -7.63
CA ASN A 82 -9.42 11.37 -7.49
C ASN A 82 -9.41 9.89 -7.06
N GLN A 83 -8.28 9.22 -7.23
CA GLN A 83 -8.14 7.79 -6.92
C GLN A 83 -6.75 7.53 -6.33
N ILE A 84 -6.69 6.68 -5.32
CA ILE A 84 -5.47 6.23 -4.67
C ILE A 84 -5.46 4.72 -4.50
N MET A 85 -4.28 4.11 -4.60
CA MET A 85 -4.06 2.75 -4.14
C MET A 85 -3.48 2.80 -2.73
N VAL A 86 -4.13 2.14 -1.80
CA VAL A 86 -3.69 2.04 -0.40
C VAL A 86 -3.25 0.61 -0.12
N ARG A 87 -2.07 0.46 0.47
CA ARG A 87 -1.55 -0.80 1.01
C ARG A 87 -1.35 -0.64 2.50
N LEU A 88 -1.92 -1.52 3.27
CA LEU A 88 -1.92 -1.47 4.72
C LEU A 88 -1.40 -2.79 5.29
N VAL A 89 -0.41 -2.69 6.18
CA VAL A 89 0.11 -3.82 6.95
C VAL A 89 -0.02 -3.49 8.42
N ALA A 90 -0.42 -4.46 9.22
CA ALA A 90 -0.44 -4.33 10.66
C ALA A 90 0.83 -4.90 11.31
N ALA A 91 1.00 -4.60 12.58
CA ALA A 91 2.17 -5.00 13.34
C ALA A 91 2.21 -6.50 13.67
N GLY A 92 3.39 -7.06 13.77
CA GLY A 92 3.60 -8.44 14.23
C GLY A 92 3.54 -8.57 15.76
N GLY A 93 3.26 -9.77 16.22
CA GLY A 93 3.31 -10.15 17.64
C GLY A 93 4.73 -10.39 18.14
N GLY A 94 4.91 -10.30 19.46
CA GLY A 94 6.19 -10.57 20.11
C GLY A 94 6.56 -12.05 20.17
N SER A 95 7.84 -12.35 20.24
CA SER A 95 8.39 -13.70 20.43
C SER A 95 8.67 -13.99 21.90
N SER A 96 8.77 -15.28 22.26
CA SER A 96 9.21 -15.71 23.59
C SER A 96 10.72 -16.01 23.64
N GLY A 97 11.28 -15.99 24.83
CA GLY A 97 12.68 -16.34 25.05
C GLY A 97 13.01 -17.84 24.89
N HIS A 98 12.01 -18.70 24.79
CA HIS A 98 12.19 -20.17 24.63
C HIS A 98 12.02 -20.64 23.19
N GLY A 99 11.89 -19.71 22.23
CA GLY A 99 11.94 -20.02 20.82
C GLY A 99 10.58 -20.04 20.10
N GLU A 100 9.48 -19.75 20.78
CA GLU A 100 8.20 -19.51 20.13
C GLU A 100 8.19 -18.11 19.51
N SER A 101 7.65 -17.99 18.32
CA SER A 101 7.63 -16.74 17.56
C SER A 101 6.23 -16.16 17.44
N GLY A 102 6.14 -14.84 17.37
CA GLY A 102 4.89 -14.13 17.11
C GLY A 102 4.39 -14.33 15.68
N GLY A 103 3.08 -14.17 15.49
CA GLY A 103 2.44 -14.10 14.18
C GLY A 103 2.70 -12.76 13.50
N ALA A 104 2.71 -12.74 12.19
CA ALA A 104 2.76 -11.50 11.42
C ALA A 104 1.40 -10.79 11.40
N GLY A 105 1.39 -9.48 11.23
CA GLY A 105 0.17 -8.72 11.00
C GLY A 105 -0.47 -9.02 9.65
N GLY A 106 -1.77 -8.73 9.54
CA GLY A 106 -2.52 -8.86 8.31
C GLY A 106 -2.13 -7.80 7.27
N PHE A 107 -2.56 -8.03 6.05
CA PHE A 107 -2.39 -7.12 4.91
C PHE A 107 -3.73 -6.82 4.27
N SER A 108 -3.93 -5.57 3.85
CA SER A 108 -5.09 -5.15 3.06
C SER A 108 -4.65 -4.18 1.97
N GLU A 109 -5.21 -4.33 0.78
CA GLU A 109 -4.99 -3.42 -0.35
C GLU A 109 -6.33 -2.98 -0.94
N LYS A 110 -6.43 -1.70 -1.28
CA LYS A 110 -7.66 -1.14 -1.87
C LYS A 110 -7.34 0.00 -2.83
N ILE A 111 -8.11 0.04 -3.91
CA ILE A 111 -8.23 1.22 -4.76
C ILE A 111 -9.42 2.04 -4.28
N LEU A 112 -9.15 3.25 -3.80
CA LEU A 112 -10.15 4.15 -3.24
C LEU A 112 -10.40 5.34 -4.17
N ASN A 113 -11.68 5.59 -4.45
CA ASN A 113 -12.10 6.88 -4.98
C ASN A 113 -12.13 7.88 -3.81
N VAL A 114 -11.31 8.92 -3.91
CA VAL A 114 -11.17 9.97 -2.89
C VAL A 114 -11.74 11.32 -3.37
N THR A 115 -12.59 11.30 -4.41
CA THR A 115 -13.33 12.50 -4.84
C THR A 115 -14.19 12.99 -3.68
N GLY A 116 -14.07 14.29 -3.34
CA GLY A 116 -14.80 14.86 -2.21
C GLY A 116 -14.23 14.54 -0.81
N VAL A 117 -13.21 13.70 -0.72
CA VAL A 117 -12.51 13.42 0.54
C VAL A 117 -11.37 14.41 0.73
N GLY A 118 -11.34 15.12 1.86
CA GLY A 118 -10.27 16.07 2.20
C GLY A 118 -9.09 15.40 2.87
N SER A 119 -9.35 14.62 3.92
CA SER A 119 -8.33 13.94 4.71
C SER A 119 -8.86 12.64 5.31
N ILE A 120 -7.94 11.71 5.60
CA ILE A 120 -8.26 10.40 6.19
C ILE A 120 -7.28 10.14 7.32
N SER A 121 -7.79 9.72 8.49
CA SER A 121 -6.96 9.30 9.61
C SER A 121 -6.23 8.01 9.28
N VAL A 122 -4.95 7.96 9.59
CA VAL A 122 -4.08 6.78 9.44
C VAL A 122 -3.64 6.35 10.82
N VAL A 123 -3.93 5.13 11.19
CA VAL A 123 -3.44 4.51 12.43
C VAL A 123 -2.42 3.45 12.05
N ILE A 124 -1.24 3.54 12.65
CA ILE A 124 -0.17 2.54 12.50
C ILE A 124 -0.03 1.81 13.84
N GLY A 125 -0.20 0.50 13.80
CA GLY A 125 -0.09 -0.37 14.97
C GLY A 125 1.35 -0.52 15.44
N THR A 126 1.54 -0.64 16.74
CA THR A 126 2.83 -0.94 17.38
C THR A 126 3.08 -2.44 17.44
N GLY A 127 4.34 -2.86 17.29
CA GLY A 127 4.75 -4.26 17.44
C GLY A 127 4.48 -4.80 18.86
N GLY A 128 4.21 -6.09 18.94
CA GLY A 128 4.02 -6.77 20.22
C GLY A 128 5.33 -6.92 20.99
N THR A 129 5.26 -6.80 22.32
CA THR A 129 6.42 -7.01 23.20
C THR A 129 6.76 -8.47 23.37
N GLY A 130 8.05 -8.83 23.29
CA GLY A 130 8.52 -10.17 23.60
C GLY A 130 8.56 -10.42 25.12
N THR A 131 8.51 -11.69 25.53
CA THR A 131 8.73 -12.15 26.91
C THR A 131 9.92 -13.07 27.00
N TYR A 132 10.66 -13.01 28.11
CA TYR A 132 11.82 -13.89 28.31
C TYR A 132 11.47 -15.17 29.06
N TYR A 133 10.62 -15.07 30.08
CA TYR A 133 10.15 -16.19 30.89
C TYR A 133 8.68 -16.51 30.62
N SER A 134 8.16 -17.54 31.24
CA SER A 134 6.80 -18.06 31.07
C SER A 134 5.73 -16.97 30.90
N GLY A 135 4.83 -17.16 29.97
CA GLY A 135 3.74 -16.25 29.69
C GLY A 135 3.41 -16.11 28.23
N ARG A 136 2.51 -15.23 27.93
CA ARG A 136 2.15 -14.84 26.58
C ARG A 136 2.86 -13.54 26.21
N SER A 137 3.51 -13.52 25.09
CA SER A 137 4.08 -12.30 24.51
C SER A 137 2.96 -11.37 24.02
N GLY A 138 3.26 -10.09 23.93
CA GLY A 138 2.30 -9.08 23.48
C GLY A 138 1.86 -9.32 22.04
N ALA A 139 0.58 -9.07 21.75
CA ALA A 139 0.09 -9.00 20.39
C ALA A 139 0.52 -7.69 19.73
N GLY A 140 0.70 -7.71 18.43
CA GLY A 140 0.82 -6.51 17.63
C GLY A 140 -0.51 -5.75 17.58
N SER A 141 -0.45 -4.44 17.42
CA SER A 141 -1.64 -3.60 17.29
C SER A 141 -2.12 -3.55 15.84
N SER A 142 -3.40 -3.22 15.67
CA SER A 142 -4.02 -3.06 14.36
C SER A 142 -3.59 -1.75 13.70
N SER A 143 -3.54 -1.75 12.38
CA SER A 143 -3.42 -0.56 11.54
C SER A 143 -4.73 -0.30 10.81
N SER A 144 -5.02 0.97 10.50
CA SER A 144 -6.23 1.34 9.75
C SER A 144 -6.02 2.57 8.85
N PHE A 145 -6.80 2.62 7.78
CA PHE A 145 -6.92 3.78 6.90
C PHE A 145 -8.37 4.27 6.94
N GLY A 146 -8.65 5.21 7.84
CA GLY A 146 -9.99 5.66 8.18
C GLY A 146 -10.90 4.49 8.56
N SER A 147 -12.13 4.54 8.06
CA SER A 147 -13.09 3.44 8.14
C SER A 147 -13.08 2.52 6.91
N PHE A 148 -12.19 2.80 5.93
CA PHE A 148 -12.19 2.11 4.65
C PHE A 148 -11.58 0.72 4.72
N MET A 149 -10.50 0.57 5.50
CA MET A 149 -9.78 -0.69 5.62
C MET A 149 -9.01 -0.77 6.93
N THR A 150 -8.87 -1.99 7.42
CA THR A 150 -8.09 -2.31 8.62
C THR A 150 -7.27 -3.57 8.40
N ALA A 151 -6.21 -3.71 9.17
CA ALA A 151 -5.50 -4.96 9.32
C ALA A 151 -5.26 -5.17 10.81
N THR A 152 -5.50 -6.39 11.31
CA THR A 152 -5.22 -6.74 12.70
C THR A 152 -3.76 -7.13 12.87
N GLY A 153 -3.18 -6.82 14.02
CA GLY A 153 -1.86 -7.29 14.38
C GLY A 153 -1.81 -8.81 14.55
N GLY A 154 -0.62 -9.37 14.48
CA GLY A 154 -0.40 -10.77 14.81
C GLY A 154 -0.36 -10.99 16.33
N ASP A 155 -0.80 -12.14 16.79
CA ASP A 155 -0.71 -12.54 18.19
C ASP A 155 0.74 -12.79 18.62
N GLY A 156 1.03 -12.53 19.89
CA GLY A 156 2.28 -12.93 20.50
C GLY A 156 2.38 -14.43 20.72
N ALA A 157 3.60 -14.92 20.82
CA ALA A 157 3.90 -16.31 21.18
C ALA A 157 3.29 -16.66 22.55
N ASN A 158 2.84 -17.90 22.70
CA ASN A 158 2.27 -18.40 23.95
C ASN A 158 3.12 -19.53 24.53
N GLN A 159 3.68 -19.31 25.70
CA GLN A 159 4.55 -20.24 26.40
C GLN A 159 3.89 -20.94 27.57
N THR A 160 2.64 -20.59 27.92
CA THR A 160 2.05 -20.98 29.21
C THR A 160 1.81 -22.48 29.35
N TYR A 161 1.26 -23.16 28.34
CA TYR A 161 0.93 -24.59 28.45
C TYR A 161 1.12 -25.39 27.15
N GLN A 162 1.20 -24.75 26.01
CA GLN A 162 1.20 -25.42 24.69
C GLN A 162 2.35 -25.04 23.78
N HIS A 163 3.27 -24.18 24.21
CA HIS A 163 4.40 -23.72 23.38
C HIS A 163 3.97 -23.45 21.93
N SER A 164 3.01 -22.54 21.76
CA SER A 164 2.46 -22.22 20.44
C SER A 164 2.99 -20.92 19.89
N GLY A 165 3.23 -20.89 18.58
CA GLY A 165 3.48 -19.66 17.85
C GLY A 165 2.25 -18.76 17.84
N GLY A 166 2.45 -17.47 17.60
CA GLY A 166 1.39 -16.47 17.52
C GLY A 166 0.50 -16.70 16.29
N VAL A 167 -0.80 -16.47 16.45
CA VAL A 167 -1.77 -16.50 15.36
C VAL A 167 -1.55 -15.28 14.46
N PRO A 168 -1.67 -15.39 13.13
CA PRO A 168 -1.51 -14.26 12.24
C PRO A 168 -2.67 -13.29 12.35
N GLY A 169 -2.39 -12.02 12.08
CA GLY A 169 -3.42 -11.01 11.83
C GLY A 169 -4.04 -11.16 10.44
N VAL A 170 -5.13 -10.45 10.20
CA VAL A 170 -5.89 -10.47 8.94
C VAL A 170 -6.23 -9.07 8.47
N GLY A 171 -6.20 -8.84 7.15
CA GLY A 171 -6.72 -7.64 6.52
C GLY A 171 -8.22 -7.68 6.33
N SER A 172 -8.88 -6.53 6.34
CA SER A 172 -10.30 -6.39 6.05
C SER A 172 -10.64 -5.04 5.42
N GLY A 173 -11.75 -4.98 4.68
CA GLY A 173 -12.24 -3.78 4.01
C GLY A 173 -11.54 -3.45 2.69
N GLY A 174 -10.45 -4.13 2.35
CA GLY A 174 -9.76 -3.99 1.07
C GLY A 174 -10.37 -4.79 -0.07
N ASP A 175 -9.93 -4.52 -1.27
CA ASP A 175 -10.23 -5.34 -2.46
C ASP A 175 -9.42 -6.65 -2.40
N VAL A 176 -8.24 -6.59 -1.80
CA VAL A 176 -7.41 -7.75 -1.46
C VAL A 176 -7.16 -7.74 0.05
N ASN A 177 -7.52 -8.82 0.73
CA ASN A 177 -7.30 -9.01 2.17
C ASN A 177 -6.57 -10.33 2.39
N MET A 178 -5.48 -10.30 3.16
CA MET A 178 -4.64 -11.46 3.39
C MET A 178 -4.33 -11.62 4.88
N TYR A 179 -4.16 -12.87 5.27
CA TYR A 179 -3.55 -13.19 6.55
C TYR A 179 -2.03 -12.96 6.49
N GLY A 180 -1.45 -12.56 7.60
CA GLY A 180 -0.02 -12.74 7.81
C GLY A 180 0.35 -14.21 7.95
N GLY A 181 1.61 -14.52 8.09
CA GLY A 181 2.07 -15.85 8.46
C GLY A 181 1.91 -16.11 9.96
N GLY A 182 1.55 -17.32 10.35
CA GLY A 182 1.60 -17.74 11.76
C GLY A 182 3.04 -17.82 12.26
N GLY A 183 3.24 -17.51 13.54
CA GLY A 183 4.50 -17.83 14.21
C GLY A 183 4.66 -19.34 14.38
N SER A 184 5.89 -19.82 14.35
CA SER A 184 6.16 -21.24 14.64
C SER A 184 6.64 -21.46 16.07
N CYS A 185 6.40 -22.67 16.58
CA CYS A 185 7.01 -23.18 17.80
C CYS A 185 7.80 -24.45 17.45
N HIS A 186 8.95 -24.61 18.03
CA HIS A 186 9.71 -25.85 17.88
C HIS A 186 10.39 -26.17 19.19
N GLY A 187 9.61 -26.60 20.18
CA GLY A 187 9.99 -26.94 21.56
C GLY A 187 11.46 -26.59 21.85
N ARG A 188 11.82 -25.79 22.72
CA ARG A 188 13.18 -25.33 23.11
C ARG A 188 14.12 -24.78 22.00
N TYR A 189 13.76 -24.80 20.71
CA TYR A 189 14.64 -24.38 19.60
C TYR A 189 13.90 -23.50 18.59
N ASN A 190 14.34 -22.26 18.48
CA ASN A 190 14.15 -21.28 17.41
C ASN A 190 12.96 -21.46 16.45
N GLY A 191 11.79 -20.98 16.82
CA GLY A 191 10.69 -20.80 15.90
C GLY A 191 10.98 -19.67 14.90
N ALA A 192 10.51 -19.80 13.66
CA ALA A 192 10.52 -18.72 12.69
C ALA A 192 9.33 -17.78 12.92
N GLY A 193 9.55 -16.48 12.85
CA GLY A 193 8.48 -15.48 12.87
C GLY A 193 7.54 -15.65 11.67
N GLY A 194 6.31 -15.16 11.79
CA GLY A 194 5.38 -15.17 10.67
C GLY A 194 5.88 -14.34 9.48
N TYR A 195 5.50 -14.74 8.27
CA TYR A 195 5.78 -13.98 7.04
C TYR A 195 4.83 -12.78 6.96
N SER A 196 5.36 -11.59 6.74
CA SER A 196 4.54 -10.43 6.38
C SER A 196 4.44 -10.28 4.86
N PHE A 197 3.49 -9.50 4.37
CA PHE A 197 3.33 -9.26 2.93
C PHE A 197 4.60 -8.65 2.29
N PHE A 198 5.28 -7.76 3.00
CA PHE A 198 6.49 -7.08 2.50
C PHE A 198 7.79 -7.68 3.03
N GLY A 199 7.74 -8.70 3.86
CA GLY A 199 8.93 -9.26 4.47
C GLY A 199 8.85 -10.77 4.67
N GLY A 200 9.97 -11.45 4.43
CA GLY A 200 10.11 -12.86 4.76
C GLY A 200 10.31 -13.09 6.26
N CYS A 201 10.19 -14.32 6.71
CA CYS A 201 10.64 -14.69 8.05
C CYS A 201 12.18 -14.75 8.09
N ALA A 202 12.76 -14.29 9.19
CA ALA A 202 14.15 -14.61 9.48
C ALA A 202 14.18 -16.05 10.05
N ALA A 203 14.47 -17.04 9.21
CA ALA A 203 14.83 -18.34 9.71
C ALA A 203 16.22 -18.25 10.35
N ARG A 204 16.33 -18.52 11.64
CA ARG A 204 17.65 -18.70 12.26
C ARG A 204 18.14 -20.13 12.01
N GLY A 205 19.27 -20.23 11.33
CA GLY A 205 20.04 -21.46 11.35
C GLY A 205 20.45 -21.81 12.79
N HIS A 206 20.30 -23.06 13.16
CA HIS A 206 20.74 -23.61 14.44
C HIS A 206 22.28 -23.46 14.56
N PRO A 207 22.82 -22.75 15.54
CA PRO A 207 24.23 -22.92 15.85
C PRO A 207 24.40 -24.33 16.45
N ARG A 208 25.05 -25.20 15.72
CA ARG A 208 25.56 -26.47 16.31
C ARG A 208 26.56 -26.08 17.40
N GLY A 209 26.21 -26.34 18.64
CA GLY A 209 27.14 -26.22 19.77
C GLY A 209 26.62 -25.39 20.91
N GLY A 210 26.13 -26.01 21.88
CA GLY A 210 26.05 -25.89 23.34
C GLY A 210 26.30 -24.52 24.03
N ASP A 211 25.89 -23.39 23.47
CA ASP A 211 26.01 -22.12 24.15
C ASP A 211 24.62 -21.53 24.43
N TYR A 212 24.10 -21.84 25.62
CA TYR A 212 22.80 -21.39 26.12
C TYR A 212 22.76 -19.92 26.58
N SER A 213 23.83 -19.15 26.37
CA SER A 213 24.01 -17.85 27.02
C SER A 213 23.86 -16.64 26.07
N ARG A 214 23.49 -16.79 24.82
CA ARG A 214 23.39 -15.65 23.91
C ARG A 214 21.95 -15.20 23.70
N ASN A 215 21.67 -14.06 24.29
CA ASN A 215 20.51 -13.20 24.10
C ASN A 215 20.08 -13.11 22.63
N HIS A 216 19.03 -13.83 22.28
CA HIS A 216 18.45 -13.80 20.94
C HIS A 216 17.28 -12.82 20.90
N GLN A 217 17.60 -11.55 20.75
CA GLN A 217 16.56 -10.56 20.42
C GLN A 217 16.06 -10.86 19.00
N GLY A 218 14.78 -11.22 18.88
CA GLY A 218 14.11 -11.31 17.59
C GLY A 218 14.23 -9.98 16.85
N ARG A 219 14.64 -10.01 15.60
CA ARG A 219 14.58 -8.83 14.75
C ARG A 219 13.14 -8.63 14.34
N SER A 220 12.59 -7.46 14.62
CA SER A 220 11.35 -7.02 14.03
C SER A 220 11.50 -6.94 12.50
N ALA A 221 10.47 -7.39 11.77
CA ALA A 221 10.43 -7.20 10.33
C ALA A 221 10.40 -5.71 10.00
N PRO A 222 10.97 -5.28 8.86
CA PRO A 222 10.83 -3.90 8.40
C PRO A 222 9.35 -3.56 8.25
N GLY A 223 8.92 -2.49 8.87
CA GLY A 223 7.52 -2.06 8.87
C GLY A 223 6.86 -2.05 10.26
N SER A 224 7.64 -2.28 11.32
CA SER A 224 7.25 -2.02 12.71
C SER A 224 7.84 -0.71 13.20
#